data_1183ec6075e15fa6c943e10952ce9d28
#
_entry.id   1183ec6075e15fa6c943e10952ce9d28
#
_cell.length_a   1.000
_cell.length_b   1.000
_cell.length_c   1.000
_cell.angle_alpha   90.00
_cell.angle_beta   90.00
_cell.angle_gamma   90.00
#
_symmetry.space_group_name_H-M   'P 1'
#
loop_
_entity.id
_entity.type
_entity.pdbx_description
1 polymer ?
#
loop_
_entity_poly.entity_id
_entity_poly.type
_entity_poly.pdbx_seq_one_letter_code
_entity_poly.pdbx_strand_id
1 'polypeptide(L)'
;MKPIKILLAACLLLAWQVGPAQADAEAGPVQEAAPALGNDISWPQCGSDLPAPPAFAVVGVNGGRPDTVNPCLAAQLAWADQTSDAAGGTPAAVYVNTAATGPVDSLWWPAANTYRGMDIINPYGGCDGSETPACAYVHGYAMAFNDVEILKGSGDAAVRRVWWLDVETGNSWLWDKAVNAAELEGMTAYLTSTGVEVGIYSTEYQFGEIVGEVGPGSNLYRLRNWLAGAESTSSAREYCTASPLTSGGTVALTQFTEGDLDYNYRCPRAPVTAQHPDPQPAPQPEKARSRAYAELHAAQIS
;
A
#
# COMPACT_ATOMS: atom_id res chain seq x y z
N MET A 1 11.09 -74.76 82.80
CA MET A 1 11.72 -73.69 82.04
C MET A 1 10.79 -73.38 80.88
N LYS A 2 10.03 -72.30 80.94
CA LYS A 2 9.10 -71.87 79.92
C LYS A 2 9.63 -70.57 79.28
N PRO A 3 9.68 -70.40 77.96
CA PRO A 3 10.12 -69.17 77.37
C PRO A 3 9.00 -68.14 77.29
N ILE A 4 9.34 -66.89 77.61
CA ILE A 4 8.55 -65.70 77.57
C ILE A 4 8.41 -65.24 76.12
N LYS A 5 7.17 -65.02 75.65
CA LYS A 5 6.94 -64.41 74.35
C LYS A 5 6.88 -62.90 74.55
N ILE A 6 7.73 -62.17 73.86
CA ILE A 6 7.74 -60.70 73.77
C ILE A 6 6.90 -60.32 72.56
N LEU A 7 5.82 -59.56 72.76
CA LEU A 7 5.06 -58.91 71.72
C LEU A 7 5.74 -57.58 71.39
N LEU A 8 6.20 -57.41 70.15
CA LEU A 8 6.61 -56.14 69.61
C LEU A 8 5.38 -55.45 69.00
N ALA A 9 4.98 -54.32 69.56
CA ALA A 9 3.98 -53.42 68.96
C ALA A 9 4.71 -52.52 67.92
N ALA A 10 4.31 -52.65 66.69
CA ALA A 10 4.79 -51.80 65.60
C ALA A 10 3.95 -50.51 65.56
N CYS A 11 4.55 -49.37 65.94
CA CYS A 11 3.96 -48.04 65.70
C CYS A 11 4.18 -47.64 64.27
N LEU A 12 3.10 -47.55 63.45
CA LEU A 12 3.09 -46.95 62.13
C LEU A 12 3.08 -45.43 62.28
N LEU A 13 4.23 -44.79 62.03
CA LEU A 13 4.37 -43.35 61.87
C LEU A 13 3.95 -42.99 60.43
N LEU A 14 2.77 -42.40 60.24
CA LEU A 14 2.38 -41.75 58.98
C LEU A 14 3.18 -40.44 58.86
N ALA A 15 4.22 -40.43 58.01
CA ALA A 15 4.92 -39.22 57.61
C ALA A 15 4.06 -38.53 56.54
N TRP A 16 3.49 -37.38 56.85
CA TRP A 16 2.93 -36.47 55.89
C TRP A 16 4.08 -35.84 55.10
N GLN A 17 4.18 -36.21 53.83
CA GLN A 17 5.09 -35.53 52.90
C GLN A 17 4.45 -34.23 52.46
N VAL A 18 4.91 -33.12 53.02
CA VAL A 18 4.64 -31.79 52.49
C VAL A 18 5.52 -31.64 51.25
N GLY A 19 4.91 -31.73 50.04
CA GLY A 19 5.62 -31.45 48.81
C GLY A 19 6.03 -29.96 48.74
N PRO A 20 7.13 -29.62 48.10
CA PRO A 20 7.52 -28.22 47.94
C PRO A 20 6.42 -27.47 47.19
N ALA A 21 5.98 -26.35 47.75
CA ALA A 21 5.13 -25.40 47.07
C ALA A 21 5.84 -24.94 45.78
N GLN A 22 5.27 -25.23 44.62
CA GLN A 22 5.73 -24.62 43.39
C GLN A 22 5.43 -23.13 43.51
N ALA A 23 6.49 -22.33 43.61
CA ALA A 23 6.36 -20.89 43.42
C ALA A 23 5.93 -20.69 41.97
N ASP A 24 4.74 -20.15 41.75
CA ASP A 24 4.32 -19.62 40.45
C ASP A 24 5.37 -18.59 40.06
N ALA A 25 6.16 -18.91 39.04
CA ALA A 25 7.04 -17.94 38.41
C ALA A 25 6.14 -16.86 37.83
N GLU A 26 6.07 -15.69 38.49
CA GLU A 26 5.47 -14.51 37.90
C GLU A 26 6.16 -14.31 36.52
N ALA A 27 5.36 -14.42 35.47
CA ALA A 27 5.79 -14.06 34.11
C ALA A 27 6.24 -12.60 34.19
N GLY A 28 7.55 -12.38 34.10
CA GLY A 28 8.11 -11.03 34.02
C GLY A 28 7.43 -10.26 32.88
N PRO A 29 7.42 -8.92 32.93
CA PRO A 29 6.79 -8.11 31.92
C PRO A 29 7.29 -8.58 30.54
N VAL A 30 6.36 -8.96 29.66
CA VAL A 30 6.67 -9.26 28.28
C VAL A 30 7.27 -7.98 27.70
N GLN A 31 8.56 -7.96 27.49
CA GLN A 31 9.25 -6.85 26.88
C GLN A 31 8.75 -6.79 25.42
N GLU A 32 7.88 -5.83 25.14
CA GLU A 32 7.36 -5.60 23.79
C GLU A 32 8.59 -5.40 22.88
N ALA A 33 8.73 -6.26 21.88
CA ALA A 33 9.82 -6.12 20.92
C ALA A 33 9.76 -4.72 20.31
N ALA A 34 10.91 -4.07 20.14
CA ALA A 34 10.98 -2.77 19.50
C ALA A 34 10.25 -2.84 18.13
N PRO A 35 9.43 -1.83 17.78
CA PRO A 35 8.70 -1.85 16.54
C PRO A 35 9.65 -1.97 15.35
N ALA A 36 9.30 -2.83 14.41
CA ALA A 36 10.04 -2.98 13.16
C ALA A 36 9.74 -1.76 12.27
N LEU A 37 10.65 -0.78 12.30
CA LEU A 37 10.54 0.44 11.49
C LEU A 37 11.08 0.20 10.08
N GLY A 38 10.46 0.89 9.12
CA GLY A 38 10.94 1.04 7.74
C GLY A 38 11.50 2.42 7.49
N ASN A 39 12.14 2.59 6.33
CA ASN A 39 12.48 3.90 5.78
C ASN A 39 11.93 4.03 4.37
N ASP A 40 11.61 5.23 3.96
CA ASP A 40 11.42 5.55 2.56
C ASP A 40 12.53 6.47 2.07
N ILE A 41 12.93 6.25 0.82
CA ILE A 41 14.00 6.98 0.16
C ILE A 41 13.66 7.19 -1.32
N SER A 42 14.20 8.25 -1.90
CA SER A 42 14.05 8.54 -3.32
C SER A 42 15.17 9.41 -3.87
N TRP A 43 14.90 10.15 -4.93
CA TRP A 43 15.88 11.00 -5.61
C TRP A 43 16.62 12.02 -4.69
N PRO A 44 16.05 12.59 -3.62
CA PRO A 44 16.79 13.50 -2.75
C PRO A 44 17.98 12.82 -2.05
N GLN A 45 17.90 11.52 -1.81
CA GLN A 45 18.98 10.74 -1.19
C GLN A 45 20.02 10.23 -2.22
N CYS A 46 19.97 10.69 -3.49
CA CYS A 46 20.98 10.34 -4.48
C CYS A 46 22.37 10.84 -4.08
N GLY A 47 23.33 9.92 -4.01
CA GLY A 47 24.70 10.23 -3.65
C GLY A 47 24.97 10.41 -2.15
N SER A 48 23.96 10.23 -1.32
CA SER A 48 24.10 10.17 0.14
C SER A 48 24.35 8.75 0.62
N ASP A 49 24.97 8.61 1.78
CA ASP A 49 25.04 7.32 2.48
C ASP A 49 23.64 6.94 2.95
N LEU A 50 23.17 5.79 2.50
CA LEU A 50 21.89 5.27 2.94
C LEU A 50 21.99 4.66 4.36
N PRO A 51 20.92 4.69 5.15
CA PRO A 51 20.93 4.07 6.48
C PRO A 51 21.16 2.56 6.37
N ALA A 52 21.55 1.93 7.50
CA ALA A 52 21.55 0.47 7.57
C ALA A 52 20.18 -0.06 7.15
N PRO A 53 20.10 -1.21 6.44
CA PRO A 53 18.83 -1.72 5.96
C PRO A 53 17.82 -1.89 7.10
N PRO A 54 16.64 -1.25 7.01
CA PRO A 54 15.60 -1.33 8.05
C PRO A 54 14.83 -2.66 7.99
N ALA A 55 13.74 -2.75 8.74
CA ALA A 55 12.86 -3.92 8.65
C ALA A 55 12.18 -4.03 7.28
N PHE A 56 11.74 -2.91 6.71
CA PHE A 56 11.16 -2.81 5.38
C PHE A 56 11.50 -1.46 4.75
N ALA A 57 11.31 -1.35 3.45
CA ALA A 57 11.60 -0.11 2.73
C ALA A 57 10.48 0.27 1.75
N VAL A 58 10.42 1.57 1.43
CA VAL A 58 9.63 2.11 0.32
C VAL A 58 10.58 2.95 -0.55
N VAL A 59 10.55 2.78 -1.88
CA VAL A 59 11.48 3.45 -2.78
C VAL A 59 10.71 4.28 -3.81
N GLY A 60 11.07 5.56 -3.95
CA GLY A 60 10.49 6.44 -4.96
C GLY A 60 10.95 6.08 -6.37
N VAL A 61 10.01 5.85 -7.28
CA VAL A 61 10.28 5.43 -8.67
C VAL A 61 10.65 6.62 -9.53
N ASN A 62 9.92 7.72 -9.41
CA ASN A 62 10.15 8.92 -10.22
C ASN A 62 11.00 9.98 -9.48
N GLY A 63 11.41 11.01 -10.19
CA GLY A 63 12.30 12.06 -9.68
C GLY A 63 11.56 13.25 -9.07
N GLY A 64 10.46 13.02 -8.35
CA GLY A 64 9.65 14.04 -7.68
C GLY A 64 8.52 14.59 -8.56
N ARG A 65 8.37 14.08 -9.78
CA ARG A 65 7.25 14.42 -10.70
C ARG A 65 6.91 13.21 -11.56
N PRO A 66 5.66 13.06 -12.01
CA PRO A 66 5.19 11.87 -12.74
C PRO A 66 5.96 11.54 -14.03
N ASP A 67 6.54 12.53 -14.67
CA ASP A 67 7.22 12.42 -15.97
C ASP A 67 8.75 12.41 -15.87
N THR A 68 9.29 12.19 -14.67
CA THR A 68 10.72 12.22 -14.39
C THR A 68 11.21 10.87 -13.88
N VAL A 69 12.53 10.67 -13.90
CA VAL A 69 13.16 9.42 -13.47
C VAL A 69 13.98 9.66 -12.20
N ASN A 70 13.85 8.80 -11.21
CA ASN A 70 14.79 8.76 -10.11
C ASN A 70 16.12 8.19 -10.60
N PRO A 71 17.21 9.00 -10.69
CA PRO A 71 18.48 8.54 -11.26
C PRO A 71 19.18 7.48 -10.39
N CYS A 72 18.76 7.32 -9.14
CA CYS A 72 19.35 6.38 -8.19
C CYS A 72 18.47 5.13 -7.97
N LEU A 73 17.38 4.98 -8.70
CA LEU A 73 16.37 3.94 -8.46
C LEU A 73 16.97 2.54 -8.33
N ALA A 74 17.85 2.14 -9.26
CA ALA A 74 18.44 0.80 -9.23
C ALA A 74 19.29 0.56 -7.97
N ALA A 75 20.07 1.55 -7.52
CA ALA A 75 20.89 1.44 -6.32
C ALA A 75 20.02 1.42 -5.05
N GLN A 76 18.94 2.21 -5.02
CA GLN A 76 18.01 2.28 -3.91
C GLN A 76 17.18 1.00 -3.79
N LEU A 77 16.77 0.39 -4.90
CA LEU A 77 16.14 -0.93 -4.89
C LEU A 77 17.09 -2.01 -4.37
N ALA A 78 18.36 -2.00 -4.80
CA ALA A 78 19.37 -2.93 -4.30
C ALA A 78 19.63 -2.77 -2.78
N TRP A 79 19.53 -1.56 -2.24
CA TRP A 79 19.55 -1.33 -0.80
C TRP A 79 18.28 -1.88 -0.13
N ALA A 80 17.11 -1.63 -0.70
CA ALA A 80 15.83 -2.10 -0.17
C ALA A 80 15.70 -3.63 -0.16
N ASP A 81 16.38 -4.32 -1.06
CA ASP A 81 16.43 -5.79 -1.11
C ASP A 81 17.27 -6.41 0.02
N GLN A 82 17.97 -5.59 0.82
CA GLN A 82 18.71 -6.02 2.01
C GLN A 82 17.88 -5.93 3.31
N THR A 83 16.63 -5.46 3.23
CA THR A 83 15.74 -5.40 4.40
C THR A 83 15.36 -6.80 4.90
N SER A 84 14.97 -6.92 6.17
CA SER A 84 14.55 -8.21 6.72
C SER A 84 13.29 -8.75 6.07
N ASP A 85 12.38 -7.88 5.62
CA ASP A 85 11.19 -8.28 4.86
C ASP A 85 11.55 -8.87 3.50
N ALA A 86 12.47 -8.24 2.77
CA ALA A 86 12.96 -8.75 1.49
C ALA A 86 13.64 -10.10 1.64
N ALA A 87 14.47 -10.27 2.67
CA ALA A 87 15.06 -11.57 3.02
C ALA A 87 14.00 -12.62 3.36
N GLY A 88 12.85 -12.23 3.90
CA GLY A 88 11.67 -13.05 4.15
C GLY A 88 10.77 -13.28 2.92
N GLY A 89 11.12 -12.75 1.75
CA GLY A 89 10.37 -12.89 0.51
C GLY A 89 9.28 -11.83 0.27
N THR A 90 9.23 -10.77 1.09
CA THR A 90 8.33 -9.62 0.89
C THR A 90 9.12 -8.47 0.26
N PRO A 91 8.95 -8.18 -1.03
CA PRO A 91 9.70 -7.11 -1.69
C PRO A 91 9.36 -5.74 -1.09
N ALA A 92 10.31 -4.82 -1.12
CA ALA A 92 10.08 -3.43 -0.75
C ALA A 92 8.92 -2.83 -1.56
N ALA A 93 8.14 -1.95 -0.95
CA ALA A 93 7.13 -1.19 -1.66
C ALA A 93 7.79 -0.09 -2.50
N VAL A 94 7.02 0.51 -3.40
CA VAL A 94 7.44 1.68 -4.17
C VAL A 94 6.40 2.79 -4.08
N TYR A 95 6.82 4.03 -4.33
CA TYR A 95 5.91 5.14 -4.47
C TYR A 95 6.21 5.97 -5.71
N VAL A 96 5.24 6.72 -6.15
CA VAL A 96 5.35 7.67 -7.26
C VAL A 96 4.76 9.01 -6.83
N ASN A 97 5.50 10.09 -7.07
CA ASN A 97 4.93 11.43 -6.96
C ASN A 97 3.87 11.60 -8.05
N THR A 98 2.73 12.14 -7.67
CA THR A 98 1.58 12.34 -8.56
C THR A 98 1.29 13.81 -8.78
N ALA A 99 0.69 14.15 -9.91
CA ALA A 99 0.27 15.51 -10.23
C ALA A 99 -0.83 15.48 -11.31
N ALA A 100 -1.68 16.50 -11.32
CA ALA A 100 -2.62 16.77 -12.41
C ALA A 100 -2.40 18.21 -12.88
N THR A 101 -1.58 18.39 -13.91
CA THR A 101 -1.14 19.71 -14.37
C THR A 101 -1.99 20.27 -15.53
N GLY A 102 -2.89 19.46 -16.09
CA GLY A 102 -3.75 19.86 -17.20
C GLY A 102 -3.02 20.04 -18.52
N PRO A 103 -3.73 20.48 -19.57
CA PRO A 103 -3.17 20.55 -20.93
C PRO A 103 -2.11 21.62 -21.14
N VAL A 104 -2.01 22.60 -20.24
CA VAL A 104 -1.06 23.72 -20.38
C VAL A 104 0.32 23.38 -19.84
N ASP A 105 0.36 22.72 -18.69
CA ASP A 105 1.61 22.52 -17.95
C ASP A 105 2.13 21.06 -18.00
N SER A 106 1.37 20.14 -18.60
CA SER A 106 1.81 18.76 -18.84
C SER A 106 2.77 18.68 -20.03
N LEU A 107 3.80 17.85 -19.94
CA LEU A 107 4.64 17.52 -21.11
C LEU A 107 3.87 16.73 -22.17
N TRP A 108 2.86 15.97 -21.75
CA TRP A 108 1.93 15.27 -22.60
C TRP A 108 0.53 15.30 -21.96
N TRP A 109 -0.48 15.64 -22.76
CA TRP A 109 -1.87 15.60 -22.38
C TRP A 109 -2.69 14.86 -23.44
N PRO A 110 -3.60 13.95 -23.07
CA PRO A 110 -4.34 13.15 -24.04
C PRO A 110 -5.37 13.98 -24.79
N ALA A 111 -5.60 13.61 -26.08
CA ALA A 111 -6.68 14.15 -26.90
C ALA A 111 -7.70 13.07 -27.29
N ALA A 112 -7.56 11.86 -26.77
CA ALA A 112 -8.44 10.72 -26.99
C ALA A 112 -8.24 9.68 -25.88
N ASN A 113 -9.13 8.70 -25.79
CA ASN A 113 -9.01 7.57 -24.84
C ASN A 113 -7.98 6.54 -25.32
N THR A 114 -6.79 6.99 -25.74
CA THR A 114 -5.73 6.08 -26.22
C THR A 114 -4.36 6.51 -25.72
N TYR A 115 -3.50 5.56 -25.45
CA TYR A 115 -2.10 5.79 -25.15
C TYR A 115 -1.23 4.69 -25.76
N ARG A 116 -0.21 5.07 -26.54
CA ARG A 116 0.72 4.14 -27.22
C ARG A 116 0.01 2.99 -27.96
N GLY A 117 -1.12 3.29 -28.58
CA GLY A 117 -1.93 2.33 -29.35
C GLY A 117 -2.81 1.40 -28.50
N MET A 118 -2.90 1.63 -27.21
CA MET A 118 -3.83 0.96 -26.31
C MET A 118 -5.10 1.79 -26.17
N ASP A 119 -6.26 1.17 -26.30
CA ASP A 119 -7.54 1.79 -25.97
C ASP A 119 -7.76 1.73 -24.45
N ILE A 120 -8.10 2.87 -23.85
CA ILE A 120 -8.35 3.01 -22.42
C ILE A 120 -9.86 3.07 -22.18
N ILE A 121 -10.37 2.12 -21.39
CA ILE A 121 -11.76 2.14 -20.92
C ILE A 121 -11.86 3.24 -19.87
N ASN A 122 -12.60 4.30 -20.22
CA ASN A 122 -12.69 5.51 -19.42
C ASN A 122 -14.10 5.66 -18.82
N PRO A 123 -14.25 5.62 -17.49
CA PRO A 123 -15.56 5.74 -16.84
C PRO A 123 -16.19 7.14 -16.99
N TYR A 124 -15.36 8.14 -17.33
CA TYR A 124 -15.78 9.52 -17.51
C TYR A 124 -16.22 9.85 -18.94
N GLY A 125 -16.14 8.88 -19.87
CA GLY A 125 -16.47 9.09 -21.28
C GLY A 125 -15.27 9.41 -22.16
N GLY A 126 -15.50 10.19 -23.24
CA GLY A 126 -14.45 10.51 -24.22
C GLY A 126 -13.56 11.66 -23.78
N CYS A 127 -12.24 11.48 -23.85
CA CYS A 127 -11.28 12.58 -23.77
C CYS A 127 -11.20 13.28 -25.13
N ASP A 128 -11.19 14.61 -25.13
CA ASP A 128 -11.14 15.48 -26.30
C ASP A 128 -10.01 16.53 -26.27
N GLY A 129 -9.11 16.40 -25.32
CA GLY A 129 -8.00 17.32 -25.10
C GLY A 129 -8.28 18.41 -24.07
N SER A 130 -9.50 18.54 -23.61
CA SER A 130 -9.88 19.54 -22.61
C SER A 130 -9.48 19.13 -21.18
N GLU A 131 -9.47 20.11 -20.27
CA GLU A 131 -9.22 19.91 -18.84
C GLU A 131 -10.48 19.34 -18.18
N THR A 132 -10.66 18.05 -18.27
CA THR A 132 -11.83 17.32 -17.77
C THR A 132 -11.43 16.04 -17.05
N PRO A 133 -12.30 15.48 -16.17
CA PRO A 133 -12.06 14.18 -15.58
C PRO A 133 -11.77 13.08 -16.61
N ALA A 134 -12.41 13.14 -17.79
CA ALA A 134 -12.15 12.17 -18.85
C ALA A 134 -10.69 12.20 -19.33
N CYS A 135 -10.14 13.38 -19.59
CA CYS A 135 -8.75 13.48 -20.04
C CYS A 135 -7.75 13.25 -18.90
N ALA A 136 -8.04 13.71 -17.69
CA ALA A 136 -7.19 13.43 -16.53
C ALA A 136 -7.08 11.94 -16.25
N TYR A 137 -8.17 11.18 -16.35
CA TYR A 137 -8.12 9.72 -16.20
C TYR A 137 -7.18 9.05 -17.21
N VAL A 138 -7.20 9.46 -18.47
CA VAL A 138 -6.29 8.94 -19.51
C VAL A 138 -4.85 9.37 -19.23
N HIS A 139 -4.65 10.59 -18.75
CA HIS A 139 -3.33 11.09 -18.38
C HIS A 139 -2.74 10.27 -17.23
N GLY A 140 -3.48 10.10 -16.14
CA GLY A 140 -3.05 9.29 -15.00
C GLY A 140 -2.74 7.83 -15.38
N TYR A 141 -3.57 7.23 -16.21
CA TYR A 141 -3.33 5.89 -16.74
C TYR A 141 -1.99 5.81 -17.49
N ALA A 142 -1.69 6.82 -18.32
CA ALA A 142 -0.44 6.90 -19.06
C ALA A 142 0.77 7.15 -18.17
N MET A 143 0.63 7.99 -17.13
CA MET A 143 1.71 8.25 -16.16
C MET A 143 2.07 6.99 -15.39
N ALA A 144 1.09 6.27 -14.87
CA ALA A 144 1.33 5.00 -14.20
C ALA A 144 1.95 3.93 -15.13
N PHE A 145 1.56 3.91 -16.41
CA PHE A 145 2.22 3.07 -17.40
C PHE A 145 3.71 3.42 -17.50
N ASN A 146 4.05 4.70 -17.61
CA ASN A 146 5.43 5.15 -17.71
C ASN A 146 6.23 4.82 -16.44
N ASP A 147 5.65 5.00 -15.26
CA ASP A 147 6.30 4.66 -13.98
C ASP A 147 6.61 3.16 -13.88
N VAL A 148 5.71 2.31 -14.34
CA VAL A 148 5.96 0.86 -14.42
C VAL A 148 7.09 0.53 -15.41
N GLU A 149 7.16 1.21 -16.55
CA GLU A 149 8.25 1.03 -17.52
C GLU A 149 9.60 1.54 -16.96
N ILE A 150 9.60 2.63 -16.19
CA ILE A 150 10.79 3.12 -15.48
C ILE A 150 11.29 2.06 -14.49
N LEU A 151 10.39 1.50 -13.67
CA LEU A 151 10.75 0.46 -12.72
C LEU A 151 11.30 -0.79 -13.40
N LYS A 152 10.69 -1.26 -14.48
CA LYS A 152 11.20 -2.36 -15.29
C LYS A 152 12.58 -2.06 -15.89
N GLY A 153 12.79 -0.83 -16.34
CA GLY A 153 14.07 -0.37 -16.89
C GLY A 153 15.22 -0.36 -15.87
N SER A 154 14.91 -0.29 -14.58
CA SER A 154 15.91 -0.42 -13.50
C SER A 154 16.40 -1.85 -13.25
N GLY A 155 15.88 -2.84 -13.98
CA GLY A 155 16.20 -4.26 -13.82
C GLY A 155 15.29 -5.00 -12.85
N ASP A 156 14.27 -4.33 -12.31
CA ASP A 156 13.30 -4.92 -11.42
C ASP A 156 12.13 -5.55 -12.20
N ALA A 157 11.94 -6.86 -12.03
CA ALA A 157 10.78 -7.57 -12.59
C ALA A 157 9.48 -7.31 -11.78
N ALA A 158 9.36 -6.20 -11.15
CA ALA A 158 8.52 -5.82 -10.02
C ALA A 158 7.01 -5.84 -10.24
N VAL A 159 6.47 -6.94 -10.64
CA VAL A 159 5.03 -7.18 -10.76
C VAL A 159 4.36 -7.46 -9.40
N ARG A 160 5.07 -7.32 -8.27
CA ARG A 160 4.57 -7.74 -6.94
C ARG A 160 4.78 -6.72 -5.83
N ARG A 161 5.18 -5.49 -6.14
CA ARG A 161 5.36 -4.45 -5.13
C ARG A 161 4.03 -3.76 -4.84
N VAL A 162 3.83 -3.32 -3.60
CA VAL A 162 2.78 -2.36 -3.28
C VAL A 162 3.21 -1.01 -3.85
N TRP A 163 2.31 -0.34 -4.54
CA TRP A 163 2.52 0.98 -5.11
C TRP A 163 1.75 2.03 -4.32
N TRP A 164 2.44 3.08 -3.91
CA TRP A 164 1.84 4.20 -3.21
C TRP A 164 1.77 5.40 -4.15
N LEU A 165 0.58 5.98 -4.30
CA LEU A 165 0.37 7.24 -4.99
C LEU A 165 0.59 8.35 -3.97
N ASP A 166 1.63 9.14 -4.16
CA ASP A 166 2.02 10.25 -3.30
C ASP A 166 1.24 11.51 -3.70
N VAL A 167 0.30 11.90 -2.84
CA VAL A 167 -0.66 12.99 -3.07
C VAL A 167 -0.36 14.13 -2.11
N GLU A 168 0.44 15.09 -2.55
CA GLU A 168 0.91 16.22 -1.73
C GLU A 168 0.66 17.55 -2.40
N THR A 169 0.37 18.59 -1.59
CA THR A 169 0.16 19.97 -2.07
C THR A 169 1.44 20.61 -2.62
N GLY A 170 2.60 20.04 -2.34
CA GLY A 170 3.88 20.42 -2.95
C GLY A 170 3.97 20.08 -4.45
N ASN A 171 3.15 19.15 -4.92
CA ASN A 171 3.00 18.80 -6.34
C ASN A 171 2.02 19.74 -7.03
N SER A 172 1.91 19.66 -8.36
CA SER A 172 1.02 20.50 -9.15
C SER A 172 -0.35 19.87 -9.29
N TRP A 173 -1.38 20.60 -8.89
CA TRP A 173 -2.77 20.15 -8.95
C TRP A 173 -3.69 21.21 -9.52
N LEU A 174 -4.76 20.78 -10.17
CA LEU A 174 -5.82 21.64 -10.68
C LEU A 174 -6.77 22.05 -9.54
N TRP A 175 -7.51 23.14 -9.79
CA TRP A 175 -8.52 23.60 -8.84
C TRP A 175 -9.70 22.64 -8.69
N ASP A 176 -10.02 21.93 -9.75
CA ASP A 176 -11.13 20.99 -9.78
C ASP A 176 -10.70 19.65 -9.18
N LYS A 177 -11.15 19.39 -7.96
CA LYS A 177 -10.88 18.14 -7.23
C LYS A 177 -11.37 16.90 -7.98
N ALA A 178 -12.42 17.01 -8.82
CA ALA A 178 -12.91 15.90 -9.61
C ALA A 178 -11.92 15.51 -10.72
N VAL A 179 -11.23 16.50 -11.29
CA VAL A 179 -10.16 16.26 -12.27
C VAL A 179 -8.96 15.60 -11.62
N ASN A 180 -8.54 16.08 -10.43
CA ASN A 180 -7.45 15.49 -9.64
C ASN A 180 -7.78 14.05 -9.21
N ALA A 181 -9.02 13.80 -8.77
CA ALA A 181 -9.47 12.45 -8.44
C ALA A 181 -9.41 11.51 -9.64
N ALA A 182 -9.85 11.96 -10.81
CA ALA A 182 -9.83 11.17 -12.04
C ALA A 182 -8.40 10.84 -12.50
N GLU A 183 -7.44 11.74 -12.29
CA GLU A 183 -6.01 11.46 -12.50
C GLU A 183 -5.54 10.26 -11.68
N LEU A 184 -5.79 10.30 -10.36
CA LEU A 184 -5.42 9.21 -9.45
C LEU A 184 -6.18 7.91 -9.75
N GLU A 185 -7.44 8.02 -10.19
CA GLU A 185 -8.24 6.87 -10.62
C GLU A 185 -7.66 6.21 -11.86
N GLY A 186 -7.18 7.00 -12.81
CA GLY A 186 -6.49 6.51 -14.00
C GLY A 186 -5.20 5.76 -13.64
N MET A 187 -4.38 6.33 -12.75
CA MET A 187 -3.17 5.68 -12.24
C MET A 187 -3.51 4.36 -11.54
N THR A 188 -4.49 4.38 -10.64
CA THR A 188 -4.96 3.20 -9.93
C THR A 188 -5.47 2.11 -10.89
N ALA A 189 -6.21 2.49 -11.92
CA ALA A 189 -6.73 1.55 -12.91
C ALA A 189 -5.62 0.84 -13.68
N TYR A 190 -4.59 1.57 -14.12
CA TYR A 190 -3.45 0.95 -14.78
C TYR A 190 -2.70 0.01 -13.83
N LEU A 191 -2.29 0.48 -12.67
CA LEU A 191 -1.51 -0.30 -11.70
C LEU A 191 -2.25 -1.58 -11.30
N THR A 192 -3.53 -1.50 -10.94
CA THR A 192 -4.32 -2.67 -10.57
C THR A 192 -4.50 -3.65 -11.73
N SER A 193 -4.53 -3.16 -12.98
CA SER A 193 -4.58 -4.01 -14.17
C SER A 193 -3.32 -4.88 -14.36
N THR A 194 -2.19 -4.45 -13.78
CA THR A 194 -0.94 -5.24 -13.74
C THR A 194 -0.90 -6.26 -12.61
N GLY A 195 -1.92 -6.28 -11.73
CA GLY A 195 -2.03 -7.21 -10.61
C GLY A 195 -1.32 -6.76 -9.33
N VAL A 196 -0.92 -5.50 -9.22
CA VAL A 196 -0.28 -4.96 -8.02
C VAL A 196 -1.30 -4.33 -7.05
N GLU A 197 -0.94 -4.28 -5.79
CA GLU A 197 -1.68 -3.52 -4.77
C GLU A 197 -1.35 -2.03 -4.89
N VAL A 198 -2.38 -1.18 -4.75
CA VAL A 198 -2.24 0.28 -4.76
C VAL A 198 -2.72 0.85 -3.43
N GLY A 199 -2.05 1.89 -2.97
CA GLY A 199 -2.43 2.68 -1.81
C GLY A 199 -2.19 4.16 -2.04
N ILE A 200 -2.66 5.00 -1.11
CA ILE A 200 -2.50 6.45 -1.13
C ILE A 200 -1.60 6.88 0.03
N TYR A 201 -0.58 7.69 -0.28
CA TYR A 201 0.19 8.44 0.70
C TYR A 201 -0.25 9.90 0.69
N SER A 202 -0.55 10.44 1.85
CA SER A 202 -0.84 11.86 2.06
C SER A 202 -0.96 12.19 3.55
N THR A 203 -1.24 13.47 3.85
CA THR A 203 -1.89 13.89 5.09
C THR A 203 -3.39 14.04 4.85
N GLU A 204 -4.21 13.98 5.92
CA GLU A 204 -5.66 14.24 5.82
C GLU A 204 -5.96 15.60 5.19
N TYR A 205 -5.20 16.63 5.60
CA TYR A 205 -5.35 17.98 5.08
C TYR A 205 -5.08 18.04 3.56
N GLN A 206 -3.92 17.53 3.13
CA GLN A 206 -3.52 17.61 1.71
C GLN A 206 -4.45 16.81 0.80
N PHE A 207 -4.82 15.61 1.21
CA PHE A 207 -5.76 14.79 0.44
C PHE A 207 -7.14 15.46 0.34
N GLY A 208 -7.62 16.06 1.43
CA GLY A 208 -8.87 16.82 1.45
C GLY A 208 -8.84 18.04 0.52
N GLU A 209 -7.71 18.75 0.44
CA GLU A 209 -7.55 19.91 -0.47
C GLU A 209 -7.46 19.49 -1.94
N ILE A 210 -6.79 18.38 -2.24
CA ILE A 210 -6.50 17.94 -3.62
C ILE A 210 -7.66 17.14 -4.21
N VAL A 211 -8.21 16.19 -3.45
CA VAL A 211 -9.17 15.19 -3.94
C VAL A 211 -10.54 15.37 -3.30
N GLY A 212 -10.57 15.67 -2.00
CA GLY A 212 -11.81 15.68 -1.23
C GLY A 212 -12.30 14.30 -0.84
N GLU A 213 -13.61 14.13 -0.73
CA GLU A 213 -14.22 12.86 -0.36
C GLU A 213 -14.29 11.89 -1.54
N VAL A 214 -13.97 10.63 -1.27
CA VAL A 214 -14.02 9.53 -2.24
C VAL A 214 -15.18 8.58 -1.92
N GLY A 215 -16.12 8.46 -2.84
CA GLY A 215 -17.28 7.59 -2.69
C GLY A 215 -17.08 6.16 -3.23
N PRO A 216 -18.05 5.25 -2.97
CA PRO A 216 -17.98 3.84 -3.38
C PRO A 216 -17.89 3.60 -4.90
N GLY A 217 -18.20 4.60 -5.72
CA GLY A 217 -18.10 4.52 -7.18
C GLY A 217 -16.69 4.70 -7.73
N SER A 218 -15.76 5.19 -6.90
CA SER A 218 -14.35 5.42 -7.26
C SER A 218 -13.52 4.17 -7.01
N ASN A 219 -12.53 3.90 -7.84
CA ASN A 219 -11.54 2.86 -7.58
C ASN A 219 -10.50 3.26 -6.51
N LEU A 220 -10.52 4.51 -6.03
CA LEU A 220 -9.78 4.95 -4.85
C LEU A 220 -10.48 4.52 -3.55
N TYR A 221 -11.76 4.17 -3.60
CA TYR A 221 -12.51 3.73 -2.44
C TYR A 221 -11.91 2.44 -1.86
N ARG A 222 -11.73 2.40 -0.54
CA ARG A 222 -11.13 1.27 0.19
C ARG A 222 -9.65 1.01 -0.08
N LEU A 223 -8.93 1.89 -0.73
CA LEU A 223 -7.49 1.74 -0.84
C LEU A 223 -6.83 1.78 0.55
N ARG A 224 -5.67 1.17 0.64
CA ARG A 224 -4.81 1.28 1.82
C ARG A 224 -4.23 2.69 1.87
N ASN A 225 -3.99 3.19 3.08
CA ASN A 225 -3.44 4.52 3.28
C ASN A 225 -2.13 4.48 4.05
N TRP A 226 -1.23 5.33 3.65
CA TRP A 226 0.02 5.65 4.30
C TRP A 226 -0.06 7.11 4.75
N LEU A 227 -0.19 7.32 6.06
CA LEU A 227 -0.42 8.65 6.62
C LEU A 227 0.90 9.31 7.02
N ALA A 228 1.16 10.50 6.48
CA ALA A 228 2.25 11.36 6.90
C ALA A 228 1.84 12.28 8.07
N GLY A 229 2.85 12.85 8.72
CA GLY A 229 2.66 13.92 9.70
C GLY A 229 2.72 13.49 11.16
N ALA A 230 3.10 12.26 11.46
CA ALA A 230 3.46 11.89 12.82
C ALA A 230 4.80 12.56 13.22
N GLU A 231 5.00 12.81 14.50
CA GLU A 231 6.19 13.51 15.03
C GLU A 231 7.22 12.55 15.66
N SER A 232 6.85 11.31 15.86
CA SER A 232 7.66 10.30 16.54
C SER A 232 7.12 8.90 16.31
N THR A 233 7.88 7.88 16.68
CA THR A 233 7.41 6.48 16.68
C THR A 233 6.11 6.30 17.49
N SER A 234 5.97 7.00 18.63
CA SER A 234 4.76 6.91 19.47
C SER A 234 3.56 7.46 18.74
N SER A 235 3.64 8.68 18.19
CA SER A 235 2.53 9.28 17.44
C SER A 235 2.26 8.55 16.14
N ALA A 236 3.27 7.98 15.48
CA ALA A 236 3.08 7.12 14.31
C ALA A 236 2.24 5.88 14.64
N ARG A 237 2.46 5.27 15.81
CA ARG A 237 1.64 4.16 16.31
C ARG A 237 0.20 4.58 16.58
N GLU A 238 -0.02 5.76 17.15
CA GLU A 238 -1.36 6.30 17.40
C GLU A 238 -2.11 6.60 16.09
N TYR A 239 -1.41 7.10 15.07
CA TYR A 239 -1.97 7.38 13.75
C TYR A 239 -2.51 6.12 13.04
N CYS A 240 -2.10 4.94 13.44
CA CYS A 240 -2.69 3.69 12.92
C CYS A 240 -4.20 3.56 13.20
N THR A 241 -4.73 4.31 14.16
CA THR A 241 -6.17 4.35 14.50
C THR A 241 -6.88 5.57 13.94
N ALA A 242 -6.17 6.43 13.20
CA ALA A 242 -6.76 7.60 12.57
C ALA A 242 -7.74 7.21 11.44
N SER A 243 -8.58 8.16 11.06
CA SER A 243 -9.45 7.98 9.90
C SER A 243 -8.60 7.79 8.63
N PRO A 244 -8.96 6.82 7.77
CA PRO A 244 -8.27 6.68 6.49
C PRO A 244 -8.59 7.84 5.55
N LEU A 245 -7.67 8.16 4.64
CA LEU A 245 -7.84 9.19 3.59
C LEU A 245 -8.99 8.83 2.64
N THR A 246 -9.08 7.56 2.28
CA THR A 246 -10.12 7.05 1.39
C THR A 246 -11.20 6.36 2.19
N SER A 247 -12.46 6.70 1.95
CA SER A 247 -13.59 6.11 2.66
C SER A 247 -13.60 4.59 2.53
N GLY A 248 -13.78 3.90 3.66
CA GLY A 248 -13.72 2.44 3.73
C GLY A 248 -12.32 1.84 3.60
N GLY A 249 -11.28 2.65 3.49
CA GLY A 249 -9.88 2.23 3.48
C GLY A 249 -9.36 1.84 4.87
N THR A 250 -8.08 1.53 4.93
CA THR A 250 -7.38 1.20 6.19
C THR A 250 -6.02 1.87 6.22
N VAL A 251 -5.63 2.38 7.39
CA VAL A 251 -4.27 2.88 7.60
C VAL A 251 -3.32 1.69 7.70
N ALA A 252 -2.38 1.60 6.78
CA ALA A 252 -1.44 0.49 6.67
C ALA A 252 -0.02 0.88 7.09
N LEU A 253 0.36 2.14 6.83
CA LEU A 253 1.62 2.74 7.22
C LEU A 253 1.38 4.13 7.78
N THR A 254 2.27 4.57 8.65
CA THR A 254 2.35 5.96 9.11
C THR A 254 3.80 6.42 9.07
N GLN A 255 4.02 7.71 8.77
CA GLN A 255 5.37 8.25 8.57
C GLN A 255 5.65 9.36 9.58
N PHE A 256 6.89 9.39 10.06
CA PHE A 256 7.47 10.50 10.82
C PHE A 256 8.91 10.75 10.36
N THR A 257 9.37 11.97 10.52
CA THR A 257 10.74 12.37 10.15
C THR A 257 11.61 12.46 11.41
N GLU A 258 12.82 11.90 11.37
CA GLU A 258 13.82 12.06 12.41
C GLU A 258 15.19 12.34 11.78
N GLY A 259 15.75 13.52 12.05
CA GLY A 259 16.93 14.02 11.36
C GLY A 259 16.62 14.26 9.87
N ASP A 260 17.43 13.69 8.99
CA ASP A 260 17.29 13.82 7.53
C ASP A 260 16.63 12.60 6.89
N LEU A 261 15.98 11.72 7.69
CA LEU A 261 15.40 10.49 7.23
C LEU A 261 13.92 10.39 7.59
N ASP A 262 13.16 9.79 6.68
CA ASP A 262 11.79 9.44 6.87
C ASP A 262 11.67 8.00 7.36
N TYR A 263 10.96 7.84 8.48
CA TYR A 263 10.71 6.56 9.13
C TYR A 263 9.26 6.17 9.00
N ASN A 264 9.03 4.89 8.81
CA ASN A 264 7.70 4.33 8.63
C ASN A 264 7.39 3.31 9.71
N TYR A 265 6.21 3.45 10.30
CA TYR A 265 5.65 2.48 11.21
C TYR A 265 4.58 1.66 10.49
N ARG A 266 4.70 0.32 10.55
CA ARG A 266 3.70 -0.58 9.95
C ARG A 266 2.55 -0.79 10.93
N CYS A 267 1.36 -0.39 10.52
CA CYS A 267 0.17 -0.59 11.33
C CYS A 267 -0.22 -2.07 11.41
N PRO A 268 -0.61 -2.56 12.59
CA PRO A 268 -1.14 -3.90 12.74
C PRO A 268 -2.33 -4.09 11.80
N ARG A 269 -2.36 -5.20 11.06
CA ARG A 269 -3.57 -5.55 10.30
C ARG A 269 -4.71 -5.74 11.29
N ALA A 270 -5.81 -5.02 11.10
CA ALA A 270 -7.02 -5.30 11.84
C ALA A 270 -7.37 -6.80 11.67
N PRO A 271 -7.72 -7.50 12.74
CA PRO A 271 -8.19 -8.87 12.58
C PRO A 271 -9.33 -8.85 11.57
N VAL A 272 -9.25 -9.72 10.56
CA VAL A 272 -10.33 -9.90 9.58
C VAL A 272 -11.53 -10.41 10.38
N THR A 273 -12.35 -9.49 10.88
CA THR A 273 -13.67 -9.85 11.39
C THR A 273 -14.46 -10.26 10.15
N ALA A 274 -14.76 -11.54 10.08
CA ALA A 274 -15.54 -12.15 9.01
C ALA A 274 -16.97 -11.60 9.01
N GLN A 275 -17.15 -10.37 8.54
CA GLN A 275 -18.46 -9.75 8.33
C GLN A 275 -18.37 -8.63 7.31
N HIS A 276 -18.08 -9.00 6.07
CA HIS A 276 -18.72 -8.35 4.91
C HIS A 276 -18.58 -9.35 3.76
N PRO A 277 -19.67 -9.82 3.16
CA PRO A 277 -19.56 -10.57 1.93
C PRO A 277 -18.89 -9.66 0.89
N ASP A 278 -17.89 -10.21 0.20
CA ASP A 278 -17.29 -9.55 -0.96
C ASP A 278 -18.41 -8.99 -1.83
N PRO A 279 -18.32 -7.73 -2.28
CA PRO A 279 -19.24 -7.23 -3.29
C PRO A 279 -19.13 -8.18 -4.49
N GLN A 280 -20.23 -8.80 -4.85
CA GLN A 280 -20.27 -9.62 -6.06
C GLN A 280 -19.68 -8.80 -7.21
N PRO A 281 -18.74 -9.36 -7.98
CA PRO A 281 -18.25 -8.68 -9.17
C PRO A 281 -19.44 -8.29 -10.02
N ALA A 282 -19.44 -7.02 -10.47
CA ALA A 282 -20.46 -6.53 -11.38
C ALA A 282 -20.62 -7.54 -12.54
N PRO A 283 -21.86 -7.85 -12.96
CA PRO A 283 -22.08 -8.82 -14.01
C PRO A 283 -21.30 -8.40 -15.24
N GLN A 284 -20.33 -9.22 -15.62
CA GLN A 284 -19.54 -8.98 -16.82
C GLN A 284 -20.46 -8.98 -18.03
N PRO A 285 -20.29 -8.06 -18.99
CA PRO A 285 -21.13 -7.98 -20.20
C PRO A 285 -20.75 -9.07 -21.22
N GLU A 286 -20.70 -10.32 -20.80
CA GLU A 286 -20.32 -11.46 -21.65
C GLU A 286 -21.44 -11.92 -22.58
N LYS A 287 -22.69 -11.51 -22.35
CA LYS A 287 -23.82 -11.90 -23.19
C LYS A 287 -24.14 -10.98 -24.37
N ALA A 288 -23.50 -9.81 -24.46
CA ALA A 288 -23.72 -8.91 -25.60
C ALA A 288 -22.82 -9.26 -26.81
N ARG A 289 -21.65 -9.86 -26.60
CA ARG A 289 -20.74 -10.22 -27.69
C ARG A 289 -21.18 -11.44 -28.51
N SER A 290 -21.85 -12.40 -27.90
CA SER A 290 -22.27 -13.62 -28.62
C SER A 290 -23.49 -13.40 -29.52
N ARG A 291 -24.35 -12.40 -29.23
CA ARG A 291 -25.51 -12.11 -30.10
C ARG A 291 -25.13 -11.28 -31.33
N ALA A 292 -24.26 -10.26 -31.17
CA ALA A 292 -23.81 -9.44 -32.30
C ALA A 292 -22.96 -10.23 -33.30
N TYR A 293 -22.17 -11.21 -32.83
CA TYR A 293 -21.38 -12.08 -33.72
C TYR A 293 -22.24 -13.09 -34.48
N ALA A 294 -23.33 -13.57 -33.91
CA ALA A 294 -24.26 -14.50 -34.57
C ALA A 294 -25.12 -13.81 -35.60
N GLU A 295 -25.52 -12.56 -35.38
CA GLU A 295 -26.35 -11.78 -36.35
C GLU A 295 -25.52 -11.28 -37.52
N LEU A 296 -24.24 -10.95 -37.36
CA LEU A 296 -23.36 -10.56 -38.47
C LEU A 296 -23.00 -11.74 -39.43
N HIS A 297 -22.93 -12.95 -38.94
CA HIS A 297 -22.70 -14.13 -39.79
C HIS A 297 -23.93 -14.66 -40.46
N ALA A 298 -25.14 -14.37 -39.98
CA ALA A 298 -26.37 -14.78 -40.63
C ALA A 298 -26.72 -13.88 -41.84
N ALA A 299 -26.25 -12.64 -41.88
CA ALA A 299 -26.48 -11.69 -42.95
C ALA A 299 -25.52 -11.83 -44.17
N GLN A 300 -24.53 -12.69 -44.11
CA GLN A 300 -23.56 -12.92 -45.20
C GLN A 300 -23.82 -14.24 -46.00
N ILE A 301 -24.88 -14.98 -45.70
CA ILE A 301 -25.23 -16.26 -46.35
C ILE A 301 -26.60 -16.21 -47.02
N SER A 302 -27.22 -15.05 -47.17
CA SER A 302 -28.46 -14.91 -47.96
C SER A 302 -28.25 -14.09 -49.23
#